data_d35c89397d02f48c3ba4a41e77f2f432
#
_entry.id   d35c89397d02f48c3ba4a41e77f2f432
#
_cell.length_a   1.000
_cell.length_b   1.000
_cell.length_c   1.000
_cell.angle_alpha   90.00
_cell.angle_beta   90.00
_cell.angle_gamma   90.00
#
_symmetry.space_group_name_H-M   'P 1'
#
loop_
_entity.id
_entity.type
_entity.pdbx_description
1 polymer ?
#
loop_
_entity_poly.entity_id
_entity_poly.type
_entity_poly.pdbx_seq_one_letter_code
_entity_poly.pdbx_strand_id
1 'polypeptide(L)'
;YWSGLQEVRMPYEQTRDGILDAWHTLHNCRVVSAMLPKDDDRKYAYMKALGEWTSGSLHFTDGTVGGIKIDGTSFHHGGHYPGYSVGAFAALGEFIRLCHGTDFQIDEQSRGYFKKALMAMYDYTNGRDWGIGVCGRHPFNGSIPDADVETYAQLALLGDLSASGQAVDPELAGAYIALGGKDKAALSTFKKAGIKAKAAPEGFRVYNYGAFGVHRRDGWMITLKGYNSDVWCSEIYAADNR
;
A
#
# COMPACT_ATOMS: atom_id res chain seq x y z
N TYR A 1 27.62 10.20 -1.75
CA TYR A 1 26.38 10.08 -0.96
C TYR A 1 25.44 9.13 -1.68
N TRP A 2 24.91 8.14 -0.97
CA TRP A 2 23.90 7.25 -1.53
C TRP A 2 22.53 7.94 -1.50
N SER A 3 21.93 8.14 -2.67
CA SER A 3 20.63 8.82 -2.81
C SER A 3 19.47 7.90 -3.15
N GLY A 4 19.76 6.61 -3.41
CA GLY A 4 18.78 5.65 -3.92
C GLY A 4 18.44 5.83 -5.40
N LEU A 5 18.96 6.84 -6.07
CA LEU A 5 18.69 7.08 -7.51
C LEU A 5 19.46 6.12 -8.43
N GLN A 6 20.50 5.44 -7.93
CA GLN A 6 21.25 4.46 -8.73
C GLN A 6 20.36 3.29 -9.15
N GLU A 7 19.43 2.90 -8.28
CA GLU A 7 18.49 1.82 -8.56
C GLU A 7 17.49 2.18 -9.66
N VAL A 8 17.04 3.43 -9.70
CA VAL A 8 16.00 3.86 -10.66
C VAL A 8 16.55 4.12 -12.06
N ARG A 9 17.88 4.05 -12.27
CA ARG A 9 18.50 4.13 -13.60
C ARG A 9 18.37 2.84 -14.41
N MET A 10 18.07 1.75 -13.74
CA MET A 10 17.86 0.44 -14.34
C MET A 10 16.37 0.06 -14.19
N PRO A 11 15.83 -0.74 -15.11
CA PRO A 11 14.51 -1.29 -14.92
C PRO A 11 14.41 -1.99 -13.56
N TYR A 12 13.23 -1.94 -12.95
CA TYR A 12 13.01 -2.64 -11.69
C TYR A 12 13.22 -4.15 -11.88
N GLU A 13 14.04 -4.76 -11.02
CA GLU A 13 14.24 -6.19 -10.98
C GLU A 13 13.43 -6.82 -9.84
N GLN A 14 12.60 -7.78 -10.16
CA GLN A 14 11.64 -8.43 -9.24
C GLN A 14 12.31 -9.25 -8.10
N THR A 15 13.60 -9.37 -8.08
CA THR A 15 14.34 -10.24 -7.15
C THR A 15 14.55 -9.63 -5.76
N ARG A 16 14.07 -8.40 -5.50
CA ARG A 16 14.37 -7.68 -4.27
C ARG A 16 13.30 -7.87 -3.21
N ASP A 17 13.71 -8.34 -2.04
CA ASP A 17 12.86 -8.43 -0.86
C ASP A 17 12.51 -7.04 -0.27
N GLY A 18 13.40 -6.06 -0.40
CA GLY A 18 13.31 -4.73 0.22
C GLY A 18 12.46 -3.69 -0.52
N ILE A 19 11.52 -4.07 -1.38
CA ILE A 19 10.75 -3.09 -2.17
C ILE A 19 9.88 -2.16 -1.31
N LEU A 20 9.33 -2.64 -0.19
CA LEU A 20 8.54 -1.80 0.71
C LEU A 20 9.40 -0.70 1.34
N ASP A 21 10.64 -0.99 1.72
CA ASP A 21 11.59 0.01 2.20
C ASP A 21 11.90 1.04 1.11
N ALA A 22 12.04 0.58 -0.14
CA ALA A 22 12.28 1.48 -1.26
C ALA A 22 11.10 2.42 -1.51
N TRP A 23 9.85 1.94 -1.44
CA TRP A 23 8.66 2.79 -1.53
C TRP A 23 8.57 3.78 -0.36
N HIS A 24 8.88 3.34 0.85
CA HIS A 24 8.89 4.21 2.03
C HIS A 24 9.81 5.44 1.84
N THR A 25 10.89 5.30 1.07
CA THR A 25 11.83 6.39 0.80
C THR A 25 11.46 7.28 -0.39
N LEU A 26 10.40 6.96 -1.16
CA LEU A 26 10.03 7.68 -2.38
C LEU A 26 9.83 9.17 -2.12
N HIS A 27 8.96 9.53 -1.19
CA HIS A 27 8.59 10.91 -0.94
C HIS A 27 9.74 11.71 -0.32
N ASN A 28 10.35 11.21 0.76
CA ASN A 28 11.29 12.00 1.57
C ASN A 28 12.74 11.99 1.07
N CYS A 29 13.15 10.96 0.33
CA CYS A 29 14.54 10.81 -0.10
C CYS A 29 14.69 10.85 -1.62
N ARG A 30 13.92 10.05 -2.35
CA ARG A 30 14.13 9.86 -3.78
C ARG A 30 13.65 11.04 -4.60
N VAL A 31 12.45 11.58 -4.34
CA VAL A 31 11.93 12.78 -4.99
C VAL A 31 12.84 13.98 -4.68
N VAL A 32 13.20 14.18 -3.42
CA VAL A 32 14.11 15.26 -3.02
C VAL A 32 15.45 15.12 -3.75
N SER A 33 16.03 13.92 -3.78
CA SER A 33 17.28 13.66 -4.48
C SER A 33 17.19 13.91 -5.98
N ALA A 34 16.05 13.57 -6.61
CA ALA A 34 15.81 13.82 -8.02
C ALA A 34 15.72 15.33 -8.34
N MET A 35 15.24 16.13 -7.39
CA MET A 35 15.06 17.57 -7.53
C MET A 35 16.28 18.42 -7.12
N LEU A 36 17.33 17.82 -6.51
CA LEU A 36 18.55 18.54 -6.10
C LEU A 36 19.44 19.09 -7.23
N PRO A 37 19.55 18.46 -8.41
CA PRO A 37 20.35 19.04 -9.48
C PRO A 37 19.90 20.47 -9.81
N LYS A 38 20.85 21.34 -10.19
CA LYS A 38 20.54 22.71 -10.66
C LYS A 38 20.00 22.70 -12.10
N ASP A 39 20.33 21.68 -12.84
CA ASP A 39 20.00 21.47 -14.24
C ASP A 39 18.59 20.86 -14.35
N ASP A 40 17.69 21.53 -15.04
CA ASP A 40 16.29 21.11 -15.15
C ASP A 40 16.12 19.85 -16.03
N ASP A 41 16.94 19.67 -17.05
CA ASP A 41 16.93 18.45 -17.87
C ASP A 41 17.28 17.21 -17.01
N ARG A 42 18.22 17.36 -16.09
CA ARG A 42 18.56 16.31 -15.13
C ARG A 42 17.43 16.03 -14.14
N LYS A 43 16.78 17.06 -13.60
CA LYS A 43 15.61 16.88 -12.74
C LYS A 43 14.53 16.10 -13.47
N TYR A 44 14.22 16.53 -14.70
CA TYR A 44 13.25 15.86 -15.55
C TYR A 44 13.61 14.39 -15.77
N ALA A 45 14.85 14.11 -16.19
CA ALA A 45 15.32 12.75 -16.44
C ALA A 45 15.26 11.86 -15.18
N TYR A 46 15.62 12.40 -14.01
CA TYR A 46 15.55 11.66 -12.76
C TYR A 46 14.10 11.40 -12.30
N MET A 47 13.23 12.39 -12.42
CA MET A 47 11.81 12.20 -12.09
C MET A 47 11.13 11.23 -13.05
N LYS A 48 11.47 11.28 -14.34
CA LYS A 48 10.96 10.35 -15.35
C LYS A 48 11.39 8.91 -15.02
N ALA A 49 12.69 8.70 -14.78
CA ALA A 49 13.21 7.40 -14.38
C ALA A 49 12.57 6.90 -13.07
N LEU A 50 12.33 7.79 -12.09
CA LEU A 50 11.69 7.44 -10.82
C LEU A 50 10.24 7.01 -11.03
N GLY A 51 9.48 7.69 -11.88
CA GLY A 51 8.11 7.32 -12.24
C GLY A 51 8.04 5.95 -12.92
N GLU A 52 8.90 5.73 -13.93
CA GLU A 52 8.98 4.45 -14.66
C GLU A 52 9.42 3.30 -13.75
N TRP A 53 10.43 3.52 -12.91
CA TRP A 53 10.87 2.53 -11.94
C TRP A 53 9.77 2.19 -10.92
N THR A 54 9.03 3.20 -10.44
CA THR A 54 7.94 2.99 -9.49
C THR A 54 6.80 2.20 -10.14
N SER A 55 6.41 2.54 -11.37
CA SER A 55 5.45 1.77 -12.15
C SER A 55 5.91 0.31 -12.29
N GLY A 56 7.14 0.08 -12.73
CA GLY A 56 7.70 -1.26 -12.88
C GLY A 56 7.74 -2.05 -11.58
N SER A 57 7.90 -1.37 -10.43
CA SER A 57 7.93 -2.02 -9.11
C SER A 57 6.55 -2.41 -8.58
N LEU A 58 5.49 -1.80 -9.11
CA LEU A 58 4.11 -2.07 -8.74
C LEU A 58 3.50 -3.15 -9.63
N HIS A 59 3.79 -4.40 -9.32
CA HIS A 59 3.22 -5.58 -9.96
C HIS A 59 3.07 -6.71 -8.95
N PHE A 60 2.40 -7.79 -9.33
CA PHE A 60 2.30 -8.94 -8.45
C PHE A 60 3.60 -9.75 -8.48
N THR A 61 4.15 -10.00 -7.30
CA THR A 61 5.37 -10.79 -7.12
C THR A 61 5.06 -12.23 -6.76
N ASP A 62 5.92 -13.15 -7.19
CA ASP A 62 5.76 -14.59 -6.94
C ASP A 62 6.41 -15.02 -5.62
N GLY A 63 6.04 -16.21 -5.16
CA GLY A 63 6.65 -16.88 -4.01
C GLY A 63 6.70 -15.98 -2.77
N THR A 64 7.84 -15.96 -2.08
CA THR A 64 8.10 -15.16 -0.87
C THR A 64 8.83 -13.85 -1.14
N VAL A 65 9.05 -13.49 -2.40
CA VAL A 65 9.68 -12.21 -2.79
C VAL A 65 8.85 -11.04 -2.26
N GLY A 66 9.51 -9.99 -1.80
CA GLY A 66 8.85 -8.76 -1.31
C GLY A 66 7.97 -8.09 -2.38
N GLY A 67 6.96 -7.35 -1.94
CA GLY A 67 6.01 -6.64 -2.81
C GLY A 67 4.58 -7.13 -2.67
N ILE A 68 3.73 -6.73 -3.61
CA ILE A 68 2.29 -7.04 -3.60
C ILE A 68 2.05 -8.42 -4.22
N LYS A 69 1.22 -9.23 -3.57
CA LYS A 69 0.78 -10.54 -4.08
C LYS A 69 -0.54 -10.42 -4.82
N ILE A 70 -0.83 -11.44 -5.64
CA ILE A 70 -2.09 -11.47 -6.42
C ILE A 70 -3.35 -11.46 -5.52
N ASP A 71 -3.26 -11.89 -4.28
CA ASP A 71 -4.34 -11.81 -3.29
C ASP A 71 -4.42 -10.45 -2.55
N GLY A 72 -3.52 -9.52 -2.87
CA GLY A 72 -3.43 -8.18 -2.30
C GLY A 72 -2.62 -8.10 -1.00
N THR A 73 -2.10 -9.21 -0.48
CA THR A 73 -1.15 -9.15 0.63
C THR A 73 0.18 -8.56 0.18
N SER A 74 0.86 -7.88 1.08
CA SER A 74 2.18 -7.30 0.81
C SER A 74 3.25 -7.99 1.66
N PHE A 75 4.32 -8.40 0.99
CA PHE A 75 5.40 -9.19 1.59
C PHE A 75 6.64 -8.36 1.85
N HIS A 76 7.23 -8.61 3.01
CA HIS A 76 8.55 -8.17 3.41
C HIS A 76 9.14 -9.22 4.35
N HIS A 77 10.45 -9.41 4.36
CA HIS A 77 11.10 -10.47 5.14
C HIS A 77 10.55 -11.89 4.88
N GLY A 78 10.10 -12.16 3.65
CA GLY A 78 9.60 -13.48 3.26
C GLY A 78 8.18 -13.81 3.76
N GLY A 79 7.42 -12.84 4.25
CA GLY A 79 6.05 -13.05 4.73
C GLY A 79 5.12 -11.85 4.56
N HIS A 80 3.83 -12.07 4.77
CA HIS A 80 2.85 -10.99 4.81
C HIS A 80 3.10 -10.10 6.04
N TYR A 81 3.39 -8.82 5.79
CA TYR A 81 3.89 -7.92 6.81
C TYR A 81 3.24 -6.52 6.72
N PRO A 82 1.99 -6.35 7.20
CA PRO A 82 1.30 -5.05 7.19
C PRO A 82 2.09 -3.92 7.84
N GLY A 83 2.85 -4.22 8.89
CA GLY A 83 3.68 -3.22 9.58
C GLY A 83 4.77 -2.57 8.72
N TYR A 84 5.26 -3.25 7.68
CA TYR A 84 6.14 -2.64 6.68
C TYR A 84 5.36 -1.99 5.53
N SER A 85 4.13 -2.42 5.30
CA SER A 85 3.29 -1.86 4.25
C SER A 85 2.82 -0.45 4.59
N VAL A 86 2.43 -0.21 5.86
CA VAL A 86 2.12 1.15 6.34
C VAL A 86 3.38 2.00 6.31
N GLY A 87 3.24 3.26 6.04
CA GLY A 87 4.36 4.15 5.76
C GLY A 87 4.90 4.01 4.33
N ALA A 88 5.14 2.78 3.84
CA ALA A 88 5.46 2.55 2.43
C ALA A 88 4.28 2.92 1.53
N PHE A 89 3.07 2.53 1.90
CA PHE A 89 1.86 2.87 1.16
C PHE A 89 1.53 4.36 1.25
N ALA A 90 1.74 4.99 2.40
CA ALA A 90 1.58 6.42 2.55
C ALA A 90 2.54 7.21 1.63
N ALA A 91 3.83 6.85 1.62
CA ALA A 91 4.81 7.49 0.76
C ALA A 91 4.54 7.26 -0.74
N LEU A 92 4.12 6.04 -1.09
CA LEU A 92 3.75 5.68 -2.46
C LEU A 92 2.50 6.44 -2.92
N GLY A 93 1.47 6.51 -2.09
CA GLY A 93 0.24 7.25 -2.38
C GLY A 93 0.49 8.73 -2.62
N GLU A 94 1.33 9.34 -1.78
CA GLU A 94 1.73 10.74 -1.95
C GLU A 94 2.53 10.95 -3.25
N PHE A 95 3.45 10.03 -3.58
CA PHE A 95 4.19 10.09 -4.86
C PHE A 95 3.24 10.01 -6.06
N ILE A 96 2.29 9.06 -6.05
CA ILE A 96 1.29 8.90 -7.11
C ILE A 96 0.46 10.18 -7.26
N ARG A 97 0.00 10.74 -6.14
CA ARG A 97 -0.76 11.99 -6.12
C ARG A 97 0.03 13.16 -6.72
N LEU A 98 1.30 13.32 -6.34
CA LEU A 98 2.17 14.39 -6.83
C LEU A 98 2.46 14.28 -8.33
N CYS A 99 2.62 13.06 -8.84
CA CYS A 99 2.96 12.81 -10.24
C CYS A 99 1.74 12.70 -11.16
N HIS A 100 0.53 12.64 -10.62
CA HIS A 100 -0.69 12.49 -11.41
C HIS A 100 -0.89 13.63 -12.42
N GLY A 101 -1.21 13.29 -13.67
CA GLY A 101 -1.37 14.25 -14.75
C GLY A 101 -0.08 14.89 -15.27
N THR A 102 1.08 14.38 -14.84
CA THR A 102 2.41 14.80 -15.32
C THR A 102 3.06 13.69 -16.15
N ASP A 103 4.19 14.00 -16.79
CA ASP A 103 5.02 13.03 -17.50
C ASP A 103 5.64 11.96 -16.59
N PHE A 104 5.53 12.12 -15.29
CA PHE A 104 6.10 11.25 -14.25
C PHE A 104 5.06 10.31 -13.62
N GLN A 105 3.83 10.36 -14.11
CA GLN A 105 2.72 9.61 -13.52
C GLN A 105 2.94 8.10 -13.60
N ILE A 106 2.40 7.42 -12.60
CA ILE A 106 2.35 5.96 -12.56
C ILE A 106 1.25 5.47 -13.49
N ASP A 107 1.51 4.41 -14.25
CA ASP A 107 0.52 3.84 -15.15
C ASP A 107 -0.71 3.27 -14.42
N GLU A 108 -1.83 3.16 -15.14
CA GLU A 108 -3.10 2.74 -14.56
C GLU A 108 -3.08 1.31 -14.03
N GLN A 109 -2.37 0.40 -14.70
CA GLN A 109 -2.25 -0.98 -14.27
C GLN A 109 -1.54 -1.08 -12.93
N SER A 110 -0.43 -0.37 -12.78
CA SER A 110 0.35 -0.30 -11.54
C SER A 110 -0.46 0.32 -10.40
N ARG A 111 -1.23 1.38 -10.69
CA ARG A 111 -2.19 1.95 -9.72
C ARG A 111 -3.25 0.92 -9.30
N GLY A 112 -3.73 0.11 -10.25
CA GLY A 112 -4.68 -0.98 -9.98
C GLY A 112 -4.13 -2.04 -9.04
N TYR A 113 -2.87 -2.42 -9.18
CA TYR A 113 -2.21 -3.34 -8.25
C TYR A 113 -2.10 -2.74 -6.85
N PHE A 114 -1.76 -1.47 -6.76
CA PHE A 114 -1.70 -0.78 -5.48
C PHE A 114 -3.08 -0.62 -4.82
N LYS A 115 -4.11 -0.24 -5.59
CA LYS A 115 -5.51 -0.24 -5.12
C LYS A 115 -5.89 -1.60 -4.53
N LYS A 116 -5.52 -2.70 -5.19
CA LYS A 116 -5.82 -4.05 -4.69
C LYS A 116 -5.18 -4.32 -3.33
N ALA A 117 -3.93 -3.89 -3.11
CA ALA A 117 -3.26 -4.04 -1.82
C ALA A 117 -3.94 -3.22 -0.72
N LEU A 118 -4.33 -1.98 -1.00
CA LEU A 118 -5.09 -1.14 -0.07
C LEU A 118 -6.44 -1.75 0.29
N MET A 119 -7.18 -2.24 -0.71
CA MET A 119 -8.49 -2.87 -0.47
C MET A 119 -8.36 -4.19 0.29
N ALA A 120 -7.31 -4.97 0.04
CA ALA A 120 -7.03 -6.16 0.85
C ALA A 120 -6.72 -5.78 2.31
N MET A 121 -5.93 -4.72 2.54
CA MET A 121 -5.65 -4.22 3.89
C MET A 121 -6.94 -3.78 4.60
N TYR A 122 -7.83 -3.08 3.93
CA TYR A 122 -9.15 -2.76 4.45
C TYR A 122 -9.97 -4.02 4.81
N ASP A 123 -9.93 -5.02 3.95
CA ASP A 123 -10.74 -6.23 4.10
C ASP A 123 -10.28 -7.13 5.25
N TYR A 124 -8.97 -7.18 5.56
CA TYR A 124 -8.46 -8.02 6.63
C TYR A 124 -8.30 -7.31 7.99
N THR A 125 -8.63 -6.04 8.08
CA THR A 125 -8.57 -5.27 9.34
C THR A 125 -9.94 -5.16 10.01
N ASN A 126 -9.98 -5.12 11.33
CA ASN A 126 -11.17 -4.77 12.10
C ASN A 126 -11.12 -3.27 12.44
N GLY A 127 -11.87 -2.48 11.68
CA GLY A 127 -11.61 -1.05 11.63
C GLY A 127 -10.21 -0.81 11.07
N ARG A 128 -9.26 -0.43 11.93
CA ARG A 128 -7.87 -0.23 11.53
C ARG A 128 -6.91 -1.35 11.95
N ASP A 129 -7.33 -2.24 12.87
CA ASP A 129 -6.44 -3.22 13.49
C ASP A 129 -6.39 -4.52 12.69
N TRP A 130 -5.16 -4.97 12.40
CA TRP A 130 -4.91 -6.24 11.70
C TRP A 130 -4.53 -7.35 12.66
N GLY A 131 -5.16 -8.03 13.27
CA GLY A 131 -4.90 -9.15 14.19
C GLY A 131 -3.42 -9.50 14.47
N ILE A 132 -3.16 -9.97 15.67
CA ILE A 132 -1.83 -10.25 16.21
C ILE A 132 -0.99 -11.21 15.33
N GLY A 133 -1.64 -12.14 14.62
CA GLY A 133 -0.94 -13.13 13.78
C GLY A 133 -0.18 -12.55 12.59
N VAL A 134 -0.42 -11.29 12.20
CA VAL A 134 0.27 -10.60 11.11
C VAL A 134 0.94 -9.30 11.56
N CYS A 135 1.10 -9.09 12.87
CA CYS A 135 1.79 -7.91 13.43
C CYS A 135 3.32 -7.93 13.21
N GLY A 136 3.87 -9.03 12.73
CA GLY A 136 5.31 -9.18 12.63
C GLY A 136 5.97 -9.12 14.01
N ARG A 137 6.96 -8.24 14.18
CA ARG A 137 7.74 -8.09 15.42
C ARG A 137 7.14 -7.14 16.45
N HIS A 138 6.00 -6.54 16.16
CA HIS A 138 5.31 -5.57 17.02
C HIS A 138 3.88 -5.99 17.31
N PRO A 139 3.66 -7.05 18.11
CA PRO A 139 2.36 -7.69 18.27
C PRO A 139 1.27 -6.77 18.86
N PHE A 140 1.67 -5.70 19.54
CA PHE A 140 0.73 -4.77 20.19
C PHE A 140 0.52 -3.44 19.43
N ASN A 141 1.14 -3.29 18.25
CA ASN A 141 1.09 -2.06 17.44
C ASN A 141 0.57 -2.31 16.03
N GLY A 142 -0.43 -3.16 15.87
CA GLY A 142 -0.92 -3.60 14.57
C GLY A 142 -2.10 -2.80 14.05
N SER A 143 -1.91 -1.52 13.64
CA SER A 143 -3.02 -0.69 13.17
C SER A 143 -2.61 0.25 12.03
N ILE A 144 -3.58 0.58 11.15
CA ILE A 144 -3.39 1.52 10.04
C ILE A 144 -3.27 2.94 10.59
N PRO A 145 -2.12 3.63 10.43
CA PRO A 145 -1.93 5.02 10.87
C PRO A 145 -2.79 6.01 10.07
N ASP A 146 -3.00 7.22 10.60
CA ASP A 146 -3.74 8.28 9.91
C ASP A 146 -3.17 8.61 8.52
N ALA A 147 -1.85 8.64 8.36
CA ALA A 147 -1.20 8.91 7.07
C ALA A 147 -1.56 7.86 6.01
N ASP A 148 -1.64 6.59 6.38
CA ASP A 148 -2.03 5.51 5.48
C ASP A 148 -3.54 5.52 5.20
N VAL A 149 -4.36 5.96 6.14
CA VAL A 149 -5.78 6.22 5.88
C VAL A 149 -5.95 7.31 4.82
N GLU A 150 -5.20 8.42 4.92
CA GLU A 150 -5.26 9.50 3.93
C GLU A 150 -4.86 9.04 2.51
N THR A 151 -4.06 7.99 2.37
CA THR A 151 -3.72 7.38 1.07
C THR A 151 -4.96 6.91 0.30
N TYR A 152 -5.96 6.37 1.00
CA TYR A 152 -7.22 5.98 0.35
C TYR A 152 -7.94 7.18 -0.26
N ALA A 153 -7.98 8.32 0.43
CA ALA A 153 -8.59 9.54 -0.11
C ALA A 153 -7.79 10.12 -1.27
N GLN A 154 -6.46 10.17 -1.14
CA GLN A 154 -5.57 10.67 -2.19
C GLN A 154 -5.79 9.91 -3.49
N LEU A 155 -5.81 8.58 -3.45
CA LEU A 155 -6.01 7.76 -4.64
C LEU A 155 -7.47 7.82 -5.13
N ALA A 156 -8.45 7.86 -4.23
CA ALA A 156 -9.86 7.99 -4.61
C ALA A 156 -10.13 9.25 -5.45
N LEU A 157 -9.48 10.35 -5.13
CA LEU A 157 -9.60 11.63 -5.83
C LEU A 157 -8.92 11.69 -7.21
N LEU A 158 -8.13 10.65 -7.55
CA LEU A 158 -7.52 10.52 -8.89
C LEU A 158 -8.46 9.86 -9.92
N GLY A 159 -9.66 9.51 -9.52
CA GLY A 159 -10.68 8.88 -10.36
C GLY A 159 -10.67 7.35 -10.30
N ASP A 160 -11.78 6.78 -10.78
CA ASP A 160 -11.98 5.33 -10.80
C ASP A 160 -11.20 4.67 -11.95
N LEU A 161 -10.39 3.68 -11.61
CA LEU A 161 -9.62 2.86 -12.58
C LEU A 161 -10.48 1.79 -13.28
N SER A 162 -11.69 1.51 -12.77
CA SER A 162 -12.54 0.42 -13.25
C SER A 162 -13.39 0.74 -14.47
N ALA A 163 -13.02 1.76 -15.25
CA ALA A 163 -13.58 2.07 -16.57
C ALA A 163 -14.82 2.97 -16.64
N SER A 164 -15.30 3.53 -15.55
CA SER A 164 -16.52 4.34 -15.61
C SER A 164 -16.31 5.83 -15.89
N GLY A 165 -15.06 6.29 -15.94
CA GLY A 165 -14.75 7.72 -16.07
C GLY A 165 -15.24 8.56 -14.89
N GLN A 166 -15.53 7.93 -13.75
CA GLN A 166 -15.94 8.63 -12.53
C GLN A 166 -14.76 9.41 -11.96
N ALA A 167 -15.03 10.66 -11.59
CA ALA A 167 -14.01 11.55 -11.00
C ALA A 167 -13.51 11.10 -9.61
N VAL A 168 -14.18 10.13 -8.99
CA VAL A 168 -13.84 9.58 -7.66
C VAL A 168 -13.97 8.07 -7.70
N ASP A 169 -12.97 7.37 -7.18
CA ASP A 169 -13.04 5.92 -6.97
C ASP A 169 -13.93 5.61 -5.76
N PRO A 170 -15.12 4.98 -5.96
CA PRO A 170 -16.09 4.79 -4.87
C PRO A 170 -15.66 3.75 -3.84
N GLU A 171 -14.82 2.78 -4.20
CA GLU A 171 -14.35 1.76 -3.27
C GLU A 171 -13.31 2.32 -2.29
N LEU A 172 -12.32 3.03 -2.81
CA LEU A 172 -11.31 3.69 -1.99
C LEU A 172 -11.92 4.79 -1.12
N ALA A 173 -12.83 5.61 -1.68
CA ALA A 173 -13.53 6.64 -0.92
C ALA A 173 -14.42 6.04 0.18
N GLY A 174 -15.13 4.95 -0.11
CA GLY A 174 -15.93 4.24 0.88
C GLY A 174 -15.10 3.63 2.00
N ALA A 175 -13.94 3.03 1.66
CA ALA A 175 -12.98 2.51 2.64
C ALA A 175 -12.40 3.65 3.51
N TYR A 176 -12.03 4.79 2.91
CA TYR A 176 -11.57 5.98 3.63
C TYR A 176 -12.57 6.43 4.70
N ILE A 177 -13.85 6.55 4.33
CA ILE A 177 -14.90 6.95 5.27
C ILE A 177 -15.03 5.92 6.40
N ALA A 178 -15.01 4.62 6.07
CA ALA A 178 -15.12 3.54 7.04
C ALA A 178 -13.94 3.48 8.01
N LEU A 179 -12.72 3.81 7.55
CA LEU A 179 -11.50 3.90 8.36
C LEU A 179 -11.44 5.18 9.22
N GLY A 180 -12.45 6.05 9.16
CA GLY A 180 -12.51 7.28 9.93
C GLY A 180 -11.53 8.35 9.44
N GLY A 181 -11.45 8.52 8.12
CA GLY A 181 -10.69 9.60 7.50
C GLY A 181 -11.14 10.99 7.95
N LYS A 182 -10.21 11.94 8.04
CA LYS A 182 -10.45 13.23 8.69
C LYS A 182 -10.40 14.44 7.76
N ASP A 183 -9.93 14.30 6.52
CA ASP A 183 -9.87 15.41 5.56
C ASP A 183 -11.28 15.87 5.18
N LYS A 184 -11.62 17.10 5.60
CA LYS A 184 -12.93 17.69 5.38
C LYS A 184 -13.23 17.94 3.90
N ALA A 185 -12.21 18.25 3.08
CA ALA A 185 -12.38 18.49 1.65
C ALA A 185 -12.69 17.19 0.91
N ALA A 186 -11.95 16.14 1.20
CA ALA A 186 -12.19 14.80 0.67
C ALA A 186 -13.59 14.30 1.07
N LEU A 187 -13.93 14.34 2.36
CA LEU A 187 -15.25 13.94 2.86
C LEU A 187 -16.40 14.72 2.21
N SER A 188 -16.23 16.03 1.98
CA SER A 188 -17.22 16.86 1.29
C SER A 188 -17.40 16.40 -0.17
N THR A 189 -16.30 16.11 -0.86
CA THR A 189 -16.30 15.61 -2.24
C THR A 189 -16.99 14.25 -2.33
N PHE A 190 -16.66 13.32 -1.45
CA PHE A 190 -17.27 11.98 -1.40
C PHE A 190 -18.77 12.05 -1.09
N LYS A 191 -19.16 12.93 -0.16
CA LYS A 191 -20.58 13.17 0.14
C LYS A 191 -21.35 13.70 -1.08
N LYS A 192 -20.76 14.65 -1.82
CA LYS A 192 -21.38 15.19 -3.07
C LYS A 192 -21.51 14.10 -4.14
N ALA A 193 -20.57 13.17 -4.21
CA ALA A 193 -20.62 12.01 -5.09
C ALA A 193 -21.58 10.90 -4.59
N GLY A 194 -22.25 11.09 -3.46
CA GLY A 194 -23.19 10.10 -2.90
C GLY A 194 -22.51 8.87 -2.27
N ILE A 195 -21.21 8.94 -2.03
CA ILE A 195 -20.44 7.80 -1.50
C ILE A 195 -20.67 7.68 0.00
N LYS A 196 -20.93 6.45 0.45
CA LYS A 196 -21.09 6.10 1.86
C LYS A 196 -19.90 5.26 2.33
N ALA A 197 -19.77 5.13 3.65
CA ALA A 197 -18.79 4.22 4.24
C ALA A 197 -18.99 2.80 3.67
N LYS A 198 -17.88 2.19 3.21
CA LYS A 198 -17.89 0.81 2.72
C LYS A 198 -18.13 -0.13 3.91
N ALA A 199 -19.09 -1.03 3.76
CA ALA A 199 -19.27 -2.08 4.75
C ALA A 199 -18.06 -3.04 4.72
N ALA A 200 -17.61 -3.45 5.90
CA ALA A 200 -16.62 -4.52 5.99
C ALA A 200 -17.20 -5.82 5.40
N PRO A 201 -16.42 -6.57 4.62
CA PRO A 201 -16.94 -7.78 3.96
C PRO A 201 -17.27 -8.85 5.00
N GLU A 202 -18.48 -9.41 4.91
CA GLU A 202 -18.90 -10.57 5.68
C GLU A 202 -18.40 -11.87 5.05
N GLY A 203 -18.35 -12.93 5.86
CA GLY A 203 -17.97 -14.29 5.43
C GLY A 203 -16.49 -14.58 5.62
N PHE A 204 -16.02 -15.64 4.97
CA PHE A 204 -14.64 -16.11 5.05
C PHE A 204 -13.84 -15.70 3.84
N ARG A 205 -12.63 -15.18 4.08
CA ARG A 205 -11.65 -14.82 3.05
C ARG A 205 -10.32 -15.46 3.36
N VAL A 206 -9.63 -15.90 2.32
CA VAL A 206 -8.30 -16.50 2.42
C VAL A 206 -7.32 -15.69 1.60
N TYR A 207 -6.20 -15.41 2.21
CA TYR A 207 -5.02 -14.81 1.60
C TYR A 207 -3.94 -15.88 1.53
N ASN A 208 -3.93 -16.60 0.41
CA ASN A 208 -3.17 -17.85 0.26
C ASN A 208 -1.66 -17.65 0.40
N TYR A 209 -1.13 -16.57 -0.17
CA TYR A 209 0.29 -16.26 -0.04
C TYR A 209 0.72 -16.07 1.42
N GLY A 210 -0.05 -15.34 2.18
CA GLY A 210 0.21 -15.08 3.59
C GLY A 210 -0.13 -16.25 4.53
N ALA A 211 -0.69 -17.35 4.01
CA ALA A 211 -1.29 -18.41 4.84
C ALA A 211 -2.21 -17.80 5.91
N PHE A 212 -3.05 -16.86 5.51
CA PHE A 212 -3.84 -16.02 6.39
C PHE A 212 -5.32 -16.07 6.01
N GLY A 213 -6.18 -16.27 6.97
CA GLY A 213 -7.63 -16.29 6.80
C GLY A 213 -8.31 -15.30 7.73
N VAL A 214 -9.40 -14.72 7.26
CA VAL A 214 -10.27 -13.83 8.02
C VAL A 214 -11.70 -14.31 7.88
N HIS A 215 -12.38 -14.47 9.00
CA HIS A 215 -13.82 -14.72 9.03
C HIS A 215 -14.52 -13.58 9.78
N ARG A 216 -15.49 -12.94 9.13
CA ARG A 216 -16.28 -11.86 9.72
C ARG A 216 -17.75 -12.19 9.67
N ARG A 217 -18.42 -12.02 10.82
CA ARG A 217 -19.85 -12.24 10.96
C ARG A 217 -20.42 -11.42 12.12
N ASP A 218 -21.53 -10.73 11.88
CA ASP A 218 -22.30 -10.03 12.91
C ASP A 218 -21.45 -9.14 13.83
N GLY A 219 -20.47 -8.42 13.27
CA GLY A 219 -19.54 -7.57 14.02
C GLY A 219 -18.35 -8.31 14.65
N TRP A 220 -18.30 -9.63 14.60
CA TRP A 220 -17.14 -10.43 14.99
C TRP A 220 -16.14 -10.59 13.85
N MET A 221 -14.89 -10.56 14.19
CA MET A 221 -13.82 -10.93 13.28
C MET A 221 -12.85 -11.91 13.94
N ILE A 222 -12.57 -12.99 13.25
CA ILE A 222 -11.56 -13.98 13.64
C ILE A 222 -10.50 -14.00 12.57
N THR A 223 -9.24 -13.94 12.96
CA THR A 223 -8.09 -14.11 12.08
C THR A 223 -7.39 -15.42 12.37
N LEU A 224 -6.98 -16.11 11.31
CA LEU A 224 -6.21 -17.35 11.39
C LEU A 224 -4.92 -17.16 10.62
N LYS A 225 -3.79 -17.37 11.25
CA LYS A 225 -2.47 -17.34 10.61
C LYS A 225 -1.86 -18.73 10.68
N GLY A 226 -1.68 -19.32 9.50
CA GLY A 226 -0.92 -20.54 9.32
C GLY A 226 0.56 -20.26 9.09
N TYR A 227 1.40 -21.29 9.16
CA TYR A 227 2.82 -21.23 8.83
C TYR A 227 3.32 -22.57 8.30
N ASN A 228 4.41 -22.53 7.57
CA ASN A 228 5.12 -23.70 7.07
C ASN A 228 6.62 -23.37 6.94
N SER A 229 7.39 -24.18 6.22
CA SER A 229 8.83 -23.95 5.99
C SER A 229 9.14 -22.67 5.21
N ASP A 230 8.19 -22.18 4.40
CA ASP A 230 8.38 -21.04 3.49
C ASP A 230 7.72 -19.77 4.00
N VAL A 231 6.66 -19.90 4.79
CA VAL A 231 5.89 -18.78 5.32
C VAL A 231 5.90 -18.82 6.85
N TRP A 232 6.61 -17.89 7.46
CA TRP A 232 6.72 -17.78 8.91
C TRP A 232 5.39 -17.31 9.57
N CYS A 233 5.22 -17.64 10.85
CA CYS A 233 4.02 -17.25 11.61
C CYS A 233 4.14 -15.81 12.14
N SER A 234 5.22 -15.51 12.86
CA SER A 234 5.48 -14.20 13.44
C SER A 234 6.97 -13.98 13.59
N GLU A 235 7.38 -12.72 13.62
CA GLU A 235 8.73 -12.26 13.88
C GLU A 235 8.69 -11.37 15.12
N ILE A 236 9.09 -11.90 16.28
CA ILE A 236 8.99 -11.21 17.56
C ILE A 236 10.37 -11.00 18.16
N TYR A 237 10.67 -9.80 18.64
CA TYR A 237 11.89 -9.56 19.40
C TYR A 237 11.88 -10.33 20.71
N ALA A 238 13.05 -10.80 21.14
CA ALA A 238 13.19 -11.55 22.38
C ALA A 238 12.68 -10.78 23.63
N ALA A 239 12.75 -9.46 23.60
CA ALA A 239 12.23 -8.61 24.66
C ALA A 239 10.69 -8.65 24.78
N ASP A 240 10.00 -8.90 23.68
CA ASP A 240 8.53 -8.94 23.60
C ASP A 240 7.96 -10.35 23.78
N ASN A 241 8.83 -11.34 23.86
CA ASN A 241 8.50 -12.76 23.97
C ASN A 241 8.49 -13.26 25.44
N ARG A 242 7.98 -12.47 26.37
CA ARG A 242 7.92 -12.77 27.80
C ARG A 242 6.52 -13.11 28.27
#